data_92137d7f419fb1b7c70fbd5a51c00ae8
#
_entry.id   92137d7f419fb1b7c70fbd5a51c00ae8
#
_cell.length_a   1.000
_cell.length_b   1.000
_cell.length_c   1.000
_cell.angle_alpha   90.00
_cell.angle_beta   90.00
_cell.angle_gamma   90.00
#
_symmetry.space_group_name_H-M   'P 1'
#
loop_
_entity.id
_entity.type
_entity.pdbx_description
1 polymer ?
#
loop_
_entity_poly.entity_id
_entity_poly.type
_entity_poly.pdbx_seq_one_letter_code
_entity_poly.pdbx_strand_id
1 'polypeptide(L)'
;MQNYITNKGELKKGNFLTHSAINIVVKDHLLFDLDIEDLARVIDIFPKDITRNIDYIIFGNFDFLRKQNYNAAYKDGAIYVSNNQEGNHDVLDDIVHEIGHSVEDNYGDLVYGDGFLEREFIKKRMLLDVEFRKEGITIPKEKMINPEYDQNLDLFFSQEIGYPRMTAMVQGIFYSPYGATSLKEYFANGFEAHYYHKDIYLQKISPVLHSKLVELEENA
;
A
#
# COMPACT_ATOMS: atom_id res chain seq x y z
N MET A 1 -25.20 -20.04 -8.61
CA MET A 1 -25.99 -18.94 -8.01
C MET A 1 -26.08 -19.26 -6.52
N GLN A 2 -25.09 -18.83 -5.73
CA GLN A 2 -25.08 -19.03 -4.29
C GLN A 2 -25.69 -17.80 -3.62
N ASN A 3 -26.59 -18.06 -2.69
CA ASN A 3 -27.41 -17.06 -2.03
C ASN A 3 -26.58 -16.14 -1.17
N TYR A 4 -26.48 -14.87 -1.56
CA TYR A 4 -26.04 -13.80 -0.69
C TYR A 4 -27.14 -13.50 0.32
N ILE A 5 -26.94 -13.91 1.56
CA ILE A 5 -27.82 -13.53 2.67
C ILE A 5 -27.14 -12.34 3.36
N THR A 6 -27.58 -11.14 3.03
CA THR A 6 -27.30 -9.93 3.79
C THR A 6 -28.09 -9.97 5.09
N ASN A 7 -27.45 -10.39 6.16
CA ASN A 7 -27.89 -10.05 7.51
C ASN A 7 -26.92 -9.01 8.06
N LYS A 8 -27.37 -7.77 8.19
CA LYS A 8 -26.71 -6.76 8.99
C LYS A 8 -26.48 -7.32 10.39
N GLY A 9 -25.22 -7.56 10.78
CA GLY A 9 -24.92 -7.80 12.16
C GLY A 9 -23.90 -8.85 12.52
N GLU A 10 -23.46 -9.76 11.64
CA GLU A 10 -22.34 -10.69 11.92
C GLU A 10 -21.87 -11.31 10.62
N LEU A 11 -20.74 -10.89 10.09
CA LEU A 11 -20.03 -11.64 9.06
C LEU A 11 -19.55 -12.96 9.67
N LYS A 12 -20.34 -14.01 9.43
CA LYS A 12 -19.97 -15.39 9.78
C LYS A 12 -18.76 -15.79 8.95
N LYS A 13 -17.84 -16.57 9.52
CA LYS A 13 -16.77 -17.27 8.80
C LYS A 13 -17.29 -17.74 7.45
N GLY A 14 -16.69 -17.25 6.35
CA GLY A 14 -17.14 -17.55 5.00
C GLY A 14 -16.03 -17.37 3.98
N ASN A 15 -16.20 -18.01 2.84
CA ASN A 15 -15.38 -17.82 1.66
C ASN A 15 -16.23 -17.12 0.60
N PHE A 16 -15.70 -16.04 0.04
CA PHE A 16 -16.33 -15.30 -1.04
C PHE A 16 -15.39 -15.30 -2.23
N LEU A 17 -15.91 -15.30 -3.44
CA LEU A 17 -15.13 -15.27 -4.66
C LEU A 17 -15.46 -14.00 -5.43
N THR A 18 -14.42 -13.19 -5.77
CA THR A 18 -14.55 -12.03 -6.64
C THR A 18 -14.69 -12.44 -8.12
N HIS A 19 -15.05 -11.50 -9.00
CA HIS A 19 -15.03 -11.75 -10.45
C HIS A 19 -13.62 -12.00 -10.98
N SER A 20 -12.61 -11.44 -10.30
CA SER A 20 -11.18 -11.68 -10.60
C SER A 20 -10.68 -13.04 -10.09
N ALA A 21 -11.57 -13.89 -9.55
CA ALA A 21 -11.29 -15.21 -9.00
C ALA A 21 -10.44 -15.21 -7.71
N ILE A 22 -10.33 -14.08 -7.01
CA ILE A 22 -9.67 -13.99 -5.72
C ILE A 22 -10.62 -14.47 -4.63
N ASN A 23 -10.13 -15.37 -3.77
CA ASN A 23 -10.88 -15.90 -2.65
C ASN A 23 -10.74 -14.99 -1.43
N ILE A 24 -11.85 -14.41 -0.95
CA ILE A 24 -11.89 -13.66 0.31
C ILE A 24 -12.26 -14.62 1.43
N VAL A 25 -11.39 -14.75 2.42
CA VAL A 25 -11.54 -15.68 3.55
C VAL A 25 -11.58 -14.90 4.86
N VAL A 26 -12.66 -15.02 5.61
CA VAL A 26 -12.75 -14.52 6.98
C VAL A 26 -12.44 -15.66 7.94
N LYS A 27 -11.19 -15.71 8.41
CA LYS A 27 -10.67 -16.76 9.31
C LYS A 27 -11.08 -16.54 10.77
N ASP A 28 -10.94 -15.29 11.24
CA ASP A 28 -11.24 -14.92 12.61
C ASP A 28 -12.33 -13.84 12.64
N HIS A 29 -13.00 -13.69 13.79
CA HIS A 29 -14.04 -12.67 13.97
C HIS A 29 -13.46 -11.28 13.71
N LEU A 30 -14.14 -10.50 12.87
CA LEU A 30 -13.77 -9.11 12.58
C LEU A 30 -14.22 -8.21 13.72
N LEU A 31 -13.38 -7.25 14.10
CA LEU A 31 -13.67 -6.25 15.13
C LEU A 31 -14.20 -4.94 14.53
N PHE A 32 -14.50 -4.95 13.24
CA PHE A 32 -15.06 -3.84 12.47
C PHE A 32 -16.10 -4.37 11.46
N ASP A 33 -16.90 -3.48 10.91
CA ASP A 33 -17.86 -3.82 9.86
C ASP A 33 -17.15 -3.83 8.51
N LEU A 34 -17.16 -4.99 7.81
CA LEU A 34 -16.62 -5.16 6.47
C LEU A 34 -17.76 -5.29 5.46
N ASP A 35 -17.77 -4.40 4.46
CA ASP A 35 -18.62 -4.53 3.29
C ASP A 35 -17.90 -5.35 2.21
N ILE A 36 -18.23 -6.64 2.13
CA ILE A 36 -17.63 -7.58 1.16
C ILE A 36 -17.98 -7.20 -0.29
N GLU A 37 -19.16 -6.62 -0.53
CA GLU A 37 -19.55 -6.21 -1.89
C GLU A 37 -18.76 -5.00 -2.32
N ASP A 38 -18.45 -4.09 -1.40
CA ASP A 38 -17.60 -2.93 -1.66
C ASP A 38 -16.15 -3.36 -1.91
N LEU A 39 -15.63 -4.26 -1.08
CA LEU A 39 -14.31 -4.86 -1.28
C LEU A 39 -14.20 -5.54 -2.65
N ALA A 40 -15.18 -6.37 -3.02
CA ALA A 40 -15.18 -7.04 -4.33
C ALA A 40 -15.20 -6.03 -5.48
N ARG A 41 -15.99 -4.95 -5.36
CA ARG A 41 -16.03 -3.88 -6.37
C ARG A 41 -14.69 -3.16 -6.51
N VAL A 42 -14.00 -2.88 -5.41
CA VAL A 42 -12.67 -2.26 -5.44
C VAL A 42 -11.65 -3.17 -6.10
N ILE A 43 -11.66 -4.48 -5.79
CA ILE A 43 -10.76 -5.45 -6.44
C ILE A 43 -11.06 -5.55 -7.93
N ASP A 44 -12.33 -5.55 -8.32
CA ASP A 44 -12.75 -5.74 -9.72
C ASP A 44 -12.52 -4.51 -10.62
N ILE A 45 -12.05 -3.36 -10.09
CA ILE A 45 -11.57 -2.24 -10.93
C ILE A 45 -10.22 -2.54 -11.59
N PHE A 46 -9.44 -3.46 -11.01
CA PHE A 46 -8.11 -3.78 -11.54
C PHE A 46 -8.20 -4.74 -12.74
N PRO A 47 -7.37 -4.55 -13.78
CA PRO A 47 -7.16 -5.58 -14.79
C PRO A 47 -6.72 -6.90 -14.14
N LYS A 48 -7.16 -8.04 -14.72
CA LYS A 48 -6.83 -9.37 -14.18
C LYS A 48 -5.33 -9.64 -14.09
N ASP A 49 -4.55 -9.07 -14.99
CA ASP A 49 -3.11 -9.25 -14.99
C ASP A 49 -2.44 -8.51 -13.83
N ILE A 50 -3.03 -7.43 -13.33
CA ILE A 50 -2.58 -6.73 -12.11
C ILE A 50 -2.77 -7.61 -10.86
N THR A 51 -3.88 -8.31 -10.77
CA THR A 51 -4.24 -9.11 -9.59
C THR A 51 -3.90 -10.59 -9.71
N ARG A 52 -3.29 -11.02 -10.82
CA ARG A 52 -3.09 -12.45 -11.15
C ARG A 52 -2.23 -13.23 -10.15
N ASN A 53 -1.41 -12.54 -9.37
CA ASN A 53 -0.58 -13.17 -8.32
C ASN A 53 -1.30 -13.30 -6.99
N ILE A 54 -2.58 -12.89 -6.91
CA ILE A 54 -3.33 -12.92 -5.66
C ILE A 54 -4.41 -13.99 -5.75
N ASP A 55 -4.22 -15.07 -5.02
CA ASP A 55 -5.21 -16.16 -4.89
C ASP A 55 -6.19 -15.89 -3.74
N TYR A 56 -5.72 -15.21 -2.68
CA TYR A 56 -6.47 -15.05 -1.44
C TYR A 56 -6.32 -13.65 -0.84
N ILE A 57 -7.41 -13.17 -0.22
CA ILE A 57 -7.40 -12.11 0.78
C ILE A 57 -7.93 -12.71 2.07
N ILE A 58 -7.11 -12.74 3.12
CA ILE A 58 -7.41 -13.50 4.34
C ILE A 58 -7.47 -12.55 5.53
N PHE A 59 -8.65 -12.39 6.08
CA PHE A 59 -8.86 -11.62 7.31
C PHE A 59 -8.66 -12.50 8.53
N GLY A 60 -7.81 -12.07 9.46
CA GLY A 60 -7.55 -12.84 10.66
C GLY A 60 -6.60 -12.18 11.64
N ASN A 61 -6.40 -12.86 12.77
CA ASN A 61 -5.45 -12.46 13.79
C ASN A 61 -4.11 -13.14 13.54
N PHE A 62 -3.17 -12.45 12.88
CA PHE A 62 -1.88 -12.99 12.49
C PHE A 62 -0.75 -12.45 13.37
N ASP A 63 0.02 -13.37 13.97
CA ASP A 63 1.15 -13.01 14.86
C ASP A 63 2.22 -12.18 14.16
N PHE A 64 2.48 -12.44 12.88
CA PHE A 64 3.51 -11.72 12.14
C PHE A 64 3.09 -10.27 11.86
N LEU A 65 1.82 -9.99 11.54
CA LEU A 65 1.31 -8.63 11.39
C LEU A 65 1.42 -7.86 12.72
N ARG A 66 0.97 -8.48 13.82
CA ARG A 66 1.03 -7.85 15.14
C ARG A 66 2.45 -7.51 15.60
N LYS A 67 3.40 -8.43 15.36
CA LYS A 67 4.82 -8.23 15.74
C LYS A 67 5.47 -7.06 14.99
N GLN A 68 5.02 -6.80 13.77
CA GLN A 68 5.53 -5.73 12.91
C GLN A 68 4.66 -4.47 12.98
N ASN A 69 3.52 -4.54 13.68
CA ASN A 69 2.50 -3.48 13.73
C ASN A 69 1.96 -3.13 12.35
N TYR A 70 1.74 -4.14 11.51
CA TYR A 70 1.15 -4.00 10.18
C TYR A 70 -0.34 -4.31 10.22
N ASN A 71 -1.12 -3.57 9.44
CA ASN A 71 -2.54 -3.79 9.23
C ASN A 71 -2.81 -4.85 8.17
N ALA A 72 -2.00 -4.86 7.12
CA ALA A 72 -2.03 -5.86 6.06
C ALA A 72 -0.61 -6.21 5.60
N ALA A 73 -0.46 -7.29 4.81
CA ALA A 73 0.77 -7.64 4.11
C ALA A 73 0.49 -8.62 2.97
N TYR A 74 1.06 -8.37 1.79
CA TYR A 74 1.14 -9.33 0.70
C TYR A 74 2.28 -10.32 0.94
N LYS A 75 1.98 -11.60 0.81
CA LYS A 75 2.97 -12.67 0.94
C LYS A 75 2.52 -13.94 0.24
N ASP A 76 3.39 -14.52 -0.61
CA ASP A 76 3.20 -15.85 -1.21
C ASP A 76 1.82 -16.03 -1.88
N GLY A 77 1.36 -15.05 -2.66
CA GLY A 77 0.09 -15.10 -3.37
C GLY A 77 -1.15 -14.79 -2.53
N ALA A 78 -0.96 -14.29 -1.31
CA ALA A 78 -2.07 -13.92 -0.43
C ALA A 78 -1.85 -12.54 0.21
N ILE A 79 -2.94 -11.79 0.33
CA ILE A 79 -2.99 -10.58 1.16
C ILE A 79 -3.58 -10.97 2.52
N TYR A 80 -2.79 -10.82 3.56
CA TYR A 80 -3.20 -11.03 4.95
C TYR A 80 -3.64 -9.72 5.54
N VAL A 81 -4.85 -9.66 6.08
CA VAL A 81 -5.44 -8.44 6.65
C VAL A 81 -5.76 -8.67 8.11
N SER A 82 -5.37 -7.76 8.98
CA SER A 82 -5.70 -7.80 10.40
C SER A 82 -7.22 -7.80 10.61
N ASN A 83 -7.71 -8.61 11.54
CA ASN A 83 -9.11 -8.59 11.95
C ASN A 83 -9.47 -7.41 12.88
N ASN A 84 -8.52 -6.53 13.18
CA ASN A 84 -8.68 -5.31 13.95
C ASN A 84 -8.23 -4.12 13.11
N GLN A 85 -9.19 -3.39 12.54
CA GLN A 85 -9.02 -2.23 11.67
C GLN A 85 -9.93 -1.11 12.16
N GLU A 86 -9.65 0.14 11.78
CA GLU A 86 -10.46 1.29 12.18
C GLU A 86 -11.81 1.34 11.44
N GLY A 87 -11.85 0.80 10.20
CA GLY A 87 -13.07 0.75 9.41
C GLY A 87 -12.87 0.18 8.00
N ASN A 88 -13.98 0.12 7.24
CA ASN A 88 -13.97 -0.42 5.88
C ASN A 88 -13.06 0.35 4.92
N HIS A 89 -12.99 1.68 5.05
CA HIS A 89 -12.15 2.53 4.20
C HIS A 89 -10.66 2.19 4.37
N ASP A 90 -10.18 2.08 5.62
CA ASP A 90 -8.76 1.77 5.90
C ASP A 90 -8.39 0.39 5.37
N VAL A 91 -9.32 -0.57 5.50
CA VAL A 91 -9.15 -1.92 4.92
C VAL A 91 -8.98 -1.88 3.41
N LEU A 92 -9.77 -1.05 2.71
CA LEU A 92 -9.69 -0.93 1.25
C LEU A 92 -8.38 -0.28 0.82
N ASP A 93 -7.95 0.78 1.52
CA ASP A 93 -6.65 1.43 1.30
C ASP A 93 -5.51 0.42 1.47
N ASP A 94 -5.47 -0.29 2.60
CA ASP A 94 -4.47 -1.30 2.91
C ASP A 94 -4.43 -2.42 1.85
N ILE A 95 -5.59 -2.94 1.42
CA ILE A 95 -5.65 -3.99 0.40
C ILE A 95 -5.14 -3.48 -0.95
N VAL A 96 -5.50 -2.27 -1.37
CA VAL A 96 -5.01 -1.70 -2.62
C VAL A 96 -3.49 -1.47 -2.55
N HIS A 97 -2.99 -1.04 -1.41
CA HIS A 97 -1.55 -0.93 -1.15
C HIS A 97 -0.83 -2.28 -1.35
N GLU A 98 -1.37 -3.35 -0.78
CA GLU A 98 -0.82 -4.70 -0.89
C GLU A 98 -0.96 -5.30 -2.31
N ILE A 99 -2.00 -4.91 -3.08
CA ILE A 99 -2.07 -5.21 -4.52
C ILE A 99 -0.88 -4.55 -5.23
N GLY A 100 -0.51 -3.31 -4.88
CA GLY A 100 0.68 -2.64 -5.38
C GLY A 100 1.95 -3.48 -5.17
N HIS A 101 2.17 -4.01 -3.97
CA HIS A 101 3.31 -4.92 -3.70
C HIS A 101 3.26 -6.21 -4.51
N SER A 102 2.07 -6.79 -4.74
CA SER A 102 1.94 -8.00 -5.57
C SER A 102 2.31 -7.78 -7.04
N VAL A 103 2.16 -6.56 -7.55
CA VAL A 103 2.54 -6.17 -8.91
C VAL A 103 4.03 -6.30 -9.15
N GLU A 104 4.85 -6.07 -8.12
CA GLU A 104 6.31 -6.14 -8.22
C GLU A 104 6.81 -7.53 -8.67
N ASP A 105 6.09 -8.61 -8.34
CA ASP A 105 6.46 -9.98 -8.71
C ASP A 105 6.51 -10.19 -10.24
N ASN A 106 5.64 -9.50 -10.99
CA ASN A 106 5.53 -9.67 -12.44
C ASN A 106 6.06 -8.47 -13.24
N TYR A 107 5.96 -7.30 -12.67
CA TYR A 107 6.25 -6.03 -13.35
C TYR A 107 7.43 -5.27 -12.72
N GLY A 108 8.18 -5.91 -11.82
CA GLY A 108 9.33 -5.29 -11.15
C GLY A 108 10.37 -4.74 -12.14
N ASP A 109 10.65 -5.45 -13.23
CA ASP A 109 11.56 -4.98 -14.28
C ASP A 109 11.01 -3.74 -15.01
N LEU A 110 9.71 -3.69 -15.30
CA LEU A 110 9.06 -2.52 -15.89
C LEU A 110 9.13 -1.32 -14.96
N VAL A 111 8.85 -1.55 -13.67
CA VAL A 111 8.78 -0.48 -12.66
C VAL A 111 10.18 0.05 -12.32
N TYR A 112 11.14 -0.83 -12.07
CA TYR A 112 12.44 -0.49 -11.49
C TYR A 112 13.63 -0.62 -12.45
N GLY A 113 13.51 -1.41 -13.53
CA GLY A 113 14.64 -1.86 -14.35
C GLY A 113 15.45 -0.73 -15.03
N ASP A 114 14.85 0.41 -15.36
CA ASP A 114 15.54 1.57 -15.93
C ASP A 114 16.17 2.50 -14.86
N GLY A 115 15.86 2.29 -13.59
CA GLY A 115 16.34 3.06 -12.45
C GLY A 115 15.83 4.52 -12.39
N PHE A 116 14.83 4.90 -13.23
CA PHE A 116 14.29 6.27 -13.18
C PHE A 116 13.48 6.50 -11.91
N LEU A 117 12.68 5.50 -11.49
CA LEU A 117 11.87 5.59 -10.29
C LEU A 117 12.74 5.71 -9.03
N GLU A 118 13.82 4.92 -8.94
CA GLU A 118 14.77 5.02 -7.83
C GLU A 118 15.42 6.40 -7.76
N ARG A 119 15.84 6.95 -8.91
CA ARG A 119 16.42 8.32 -8.96
C ARG A 119 15.41 9.37 -8.52
N GLU A 120 14.13 9.26 -8.89
CA GLU A 120 13.09 10.18 -8.43
C GLU A 120 12.93 10.05 -6.91
N PHE A 121 12.83 8.84 -6.39
CA PHE A 121 12.69 8.56 -4.96
C PHE A 121 13.85 9.16 -4.14
N ILE A 122 15.09 8.87 -4.52
CA ILE A 122 16.27 9.40 -3.84
C ILE A 122 16.31 10.94 -3.88
N LYS A 123 16.01 11.55 -5.04
CA LYS A 123 15.91 13.01 -5.15
C LYS A 123 14.89 13.57 -4.17
N LYS A 124 13.74 12.95 -4.02
CA LYS A 124 12.70 13.38 -3.07
C LYS A 124 13.14 13.23 -1.63
N ARG A 125 13.82 12.13 -1.28
CA ARG A 125 14.39 11.95 0.07
C ARG A 125 15.45 13.01 0.37
N MET A 126 16.23 13.42 -0.62
CA MET A 126 17.18 14.53 -0.44
C MET A 126 16.47 15.88 -0.24
N LEU A 127 15.31 16.11 -0.88
CA LEU A 127 14.49 17.30 -0.59
C LEU A 127 13.91 17.23 0.83
N LEU A 128 13.46 16.08 1.26
CA LEU A 128 12.97 15.85 2.63
C LEU A 128 14.09 16.06 3.67
N ASP A 129 15.34 15.65 3.38
CA ASP A 129 16.49 15.93 4.25
C ASP A 129 16.70 17.45 4.44
N VAL A 130 16.44 18.24 3.41
CA VAL A 130 16.49 19.72 3.54
C VAL A 130 15.42 20.22 4.50
N GLU A 131 14.19 19.70 4.43
CA GLU A 131 13.11 20.06 5.37
C GLU A 131 13.47 19.63 6.82
N PHE A 132 14.02 18.42 6.98
CA PHE A 132 14.50 17.94 8.29
C PHE A 132 15.56 18.88 8.90
N ARG A 133 16.53 19.32 8.09
CA ARG A 133 17.58 20.23 8.57
C ARG A 133 17.05 21.59 9.00
N LYS A 134 16.00 22.11 8.36
CA LYS A 134 15.33 23.37 8.79
C LYS A 134 14.74 23.24 10.19
N GLU A 135 14.32 22.05 10.56
CA GLU A 135 13.75 21.71 11.86
C GLU A 135 14.81 21.20 12.88
N GLY A 136 16.09 21.27 12.52
CA GLY A 136 17.20 20.81 13.37
C GLY A 136 17.35 19.29 13.45
N ILE A 137 16.67 18.55 12.56
CA ILE A 137 16.76 17.09 12.47
C ILE A 137 17.89 16.73 11.51
N THR A 138 18.78 15.82 11.92
CA THR A 138 19.89 15.34 11.08
C THR A 138 19.84 13.84 10.97
N ILE A 139 19.72 13.32 9.74
CA ILE A 139 19.75 11.90 9.42
C ILE A 139 21.02 11.60 8.63
N PRO A 140 21.72 10.48 8.91
CA PRO A 140 22.89 10.09 8.14
C PRO A 140 22.57 9.98 6.65
N LYS A 141 23.46 10.55 5.81
CA LYS A 141 23.24 10.63 4.36
C LYS A 141 23.04 9.24 3.74
N GLU A 142 23.81 8.26 4.21
CA GLU A 142 23.72 6.86 3.76
C GLU A 142 22.32 6.27 3.96
N LYS A 143 21.60 6.65 5.01
CA LYS A 143 20.21 6.26 5.23
C LYS A 143 19.26 6.95 4.26
N MET A 144 19.51 8.24 3.96
CA MET A 144 18.65 9.00 3.05
C MET A 144 18.80 8.60 1.58
N ILE A 145 19.93 8.03 1.17
CA ILE A 145 20.16 7.56 -0.21
C ILE A 145 19.96 6.04 -0.39
N ASN A 146 19.64 5.29 0.67
CA ASN A 146 19.35 3.86 0.58
C ASN A 146 17.87 3.67 0.16
N PRO A 147 17.57 3.05 -0.99
CA PRO A 147 16.18 2.82 -1.43
C PRO A 147 15.48 1.71 -0.64
N GLU A 148 16.25 0.85 0.03
CA GLU A 148 15.70 -0.28 0.77
C GLU A 148 15.03 0.15 2.08
N TYR A 149 14.10 -0.70 2.57
CA TYR A 149 13.45 -0.48 3.85
C TYR A 149 14.43 -0.60 5.01
N ASP A 150 14.43 0.40 5.88
CA ASP A 150 15.18 0.41 7.15
C ASP A 150 14.19 0.63 8.30
N GLN A 151 13.97 -0.42 9.09
CA GLN A 151 13.04 -0.39 10.22
C GLN A 151 13.37 0.74 11.22
N ASN A 152 14.67 1.03 11.46
CA ASN A 152 15.03 2.11 12.38
C ASN A 152 14.68 3.49 11.80
N LEU A 153 14.76 3.65 10.48
CA LEU A 153 14.35 4.89 9.82
C LEU A 153 12.83 5.05 9.85
N ASP A 154 12.08 3.98 9.62
CA ASP A 154 10.62 3.99 9.71
C ASP A 154 10.14 4.30 11.15
N LEU A 155 10.70 3.65 12.15
CA LEU A 155 10.41 3.97 13.55
C LEU A 155 10.78 5.41 13.90
N PHE A 156 11.86 5.93 13.37
CA PHE A 156 12.26 7.33 13.54
C PHE A 156 11.21 8.27 12.94
N PHE A 157 10.73 7.99 11.72
CA PHE A 157 9.69 8.79 11.07
C PHE A 157 8.35 8.72 11.81
N SER A 158 7.94 7.52 12.20
CA SER A 158 6.61 7.28 12.80
C SER A 158 6.53 7.66 14.28
N GLN A 159 7.58 7.41 15.06
CA GLN A 159 7.56 7.56 16.52
C GLN A 159 8.35 8.78 17.02
N GLU A 160 9.56 9.02 16.52
CA GLU A 160 10.41 10.12 16.97
C GLU A 160 9.95 11.47 16.39
N ILE A 161 9.69 11.54 15.08
CA ILE A 161 9.13 12.74 14.44
C ILE A 161 7.63 12.78 14.62
N GLY A 162 6.96 11.63 14.41
CA GLY A 162 5.51 11.42 14.43
C GLY A 162 4.83 11.79 13.12
N TYR A 163 3.83 11.01 12.73
CA TYR A 163 3.10 11.18 11.46
C TYR A 163 2.52 12.58 11.24
N PRO A 164 1.91 13.27 12.25
CA PRO A 164 1.37 14.62 12.02
C PRO A 164 2.45 15.61 11.54
N ARG A 165 3.66 15.54 12.11
CA ARG A 165 4.78 16.41 11.72
C ARG A 165 5.37 15.97 10.40
N MET A 166 5.53 14.67 10.18
CA MET A 166 5.98 14.09 8.92
C MET A 166 5.06 14.48 7.75
N THR A 167 3.74 14.46 7.93
CA THR A 167 2.77 14.86 6.90
C THR A 167 3.00 16.29 6.43
N ALA A 168 3.31 17.21 7.35
CA ALA A 168 3.64 18.59 6.98
C ALA A 168 4.96 18.68 6.20
N MET A 169 5.98 17.90 6.59
CA MET A 169 7.30 17.91 5.96
C MET A 169 7.33 17.28 4.57
N VAL A 170 6.54 16.24 4.34
CA VAL A 170 6.48 15.54 3.05
C VAL A 170 5.56 16.24 2.04
N GLN A 171 4.79 17.26 2.46
CA GLN A 171 3.84 17.95 1.58
C GLN A 171 4.50 18.48 0.30
N GLY A 172 3.98 18.07 -0.86
CA GLY A 172 4.54 18.42 -2.16
C GLY A 172 5.83 17.68 -2.55
N ILE A 173 6.32 16.77 -1.69
CA ILE A 173 7.48 15.90 -1.94
C ILE A 173 7.01 14.46 -2.12
N PHE A 174 6.32 13.89 -1.15
CA PHE A 174 5.74 12.55 -1.19
C PHE A 174 4.22 12.63 -1.04
N TYR A 175 3.52 11.58 -1.49
CA TYR A 175 2.08 11.47 -1.32
C TYR A 175 1.72 11.28 0.16
N SER A 176 2.46 10.42 0.87
CA SER A 176 2.34 10.25 2.32
C SER A 176 3.69 10.09 3.00
N PRO A 177 3.77 10.21 4.34
CA PRO A 177 4.98 9.91 5.11
C PRO A 177 5.50 8.50 4.89
N TYR A 178 4.62 7.52 4.77
CA TYR A 178 4.99 6.11 4.62
C TYR A 178 5.70 5.86 3.28
N GLY A 179 5.26 6.50 2.20
CA GLY A 179 5.95 6.43 0.90
C GLY A 179 7.39 6.99 0.90
N ALA A 180 7.84 7.65 1.98
CA ALA A 180 9.22 8.08 2.13
C ALA A 180 10.12 7.02 2.79
N THR A 181 9.60 5.87 3.26
CA THR A 181 10.35 4.87 4.04
C THR A 181 11.20 3.95 3.16
N SER A 182 10.72 3.57 1.97
CA SER A 182 11.48 2.80 0.98
C SER A 182 10.97 3.02 -0.44
N LEU A 183 11.72 2.57 -1.44
CA LEU A 183 11.32 2.65 -2.85
C LEU A 183 10.07 1.82 -3.13
N LYS A 184 9.93 0.66 -2.48
CA LYS A 184 8.75 -0.20 -2.60
C LYS A 184 7.52 0.44 -2.02
N GLU A 185 7.61 1.03 -0.83
CA GLU A 185 6.52 1.79 -0.21
C GLU A 185 6.17 3.05 -1.02
N TYR A 186 7.15 3.68 -1.65
CA TYR A 186 6.92 4.79 -2.56
C TYR A 186 6.08 4.34 -3.77
N PHE A 187 6.38 3.18 -4.34
CA PHE A 187 5.61 2.61 -5.45
C PHE A 187 4.20 2.22 -5.01
N ALA A 188 4.05 1.42 -3.94
CA ALA A 188 2.76 0.95 -3.44
C ALA A 188 1.84 2.11 -3.04
N ASN A 189 2.38 3.15 -2.40
CA ASN A 189 1.64 4.35 -2.03
C ASN A 189 1.19 5.19 -3.25
N GLY A 190 2.02 5.24 -4.29
CA GLY A 190 1.64 5.85 -5.56
C GLY A 190 0.61 5.02 -6.34
N PHE A 191 0.69 3.69 -6.26
CA PHE A 191 -0.28 2.77 -6.83
C PHE A 191 -1.67 2.98 -6.21
N GLU A 192 -1.76 3.07 -4.89
CA GLU A 192 -2.97 3.41 -4.15
C GLU A 192 -3.54 4.76 -4.58
N ALA A 193 -2.70 5.81 -4.62
CA ALA A 193 -3.09 7.15 -5.06
C ALA A 193 -3.64 7.17 -6.48
N HIS A 194 -3.04 6.38 -7.40
CA HIS A 194 -3.42 6.33 -8.81
C HIS A 194 -4.73 5.54 -9.03
N TYR A 195 -4.79 4.31 -8.53
CA TYR A 195 -5.90 3.40 -8.83
C TYR A 195 -7.12 3.64 -7.94
N TYR A 196 -6.94 3.88 -6.66
CA TYR A 196 -8.02 3.98 -5.70
C TYR A 196 -8.48 5.42 -5.47
N HIS A 197 -7.56 6.31 -5.11
CA HIS A 197 -7.91 7.71 -4.86
C HIS A 197 -8.07 8.55 -6.12
N LYS A 198 -7.51 8.10 -7.26
CA LYS A 198 -7.49 8.83 -8.54
C LYS A 198 -6.97 10.25 -8.39
N ASP A 199 -5.90 10.40 -7.60
CA ASP A 199 -5.37 11.70 -7.23
C ASP A 199 -4.58 12.34 -8.38
N ILE A 200 -5.14 13.42 -8.92
CA ILE A 200 -4.52 14.20 -9.99
C ILE A 200 -3.19 14.85 -9.61
N TYR A 201 -2.91 15.01 -8.31
CA TYR A 201 -1.66 15.58 -7.83
C TYR A 201 -0.48 14.62 -7.95
N LEU A 202 -0.72 13.31 -8.05
CA LEU A 202 0.34 12.32 -8.21
C LEU A 202 1.24 12.65 -9.41
N GLN A 203 0.65 12.98 -10.57
CA GLN A 203 1.42 13.37 -11.75
C GLN A 203 2.30 14.60 -11.51
N LYS A 204 1.85 15.53 -10.67
CA LYS A 204 2.57 16.78 -10.38
C LYS A 204 3.73 16.55 -9.40
N ILE A 205 3.49 15.77 -8.35
CA ILE A 205 4.50 15.56 -7.29
C ILE A 205 5.44 14.41 -7.60
N SER A 206 4.99 13.41 -8.37
CA SER A 206 5.70 12.15 -8.65
C SER A 206 5.58 11.76 -10.13
N PRO A 207 6.11 12.58 -11.07
CA PRO A 207 5.88 12.40 -12.50
C PRO A 207 6.44 11.09 -13.07
N VAL A 208 7.58 10.60 -12.56
CA VAL A 208 8.15 9.31 -13.00
C VAL A 208 7.30 8.17 -12.49
N LEU A 209 6.93 8.18 -11.22
CA LEU A 209 6.02 7.19 -10.64
C LEU A 209 4.70 7.13 -11.41
N HIS A 210 4.07 8.28 -11.66
CA HIS A 210 2.84 8.35 -12.45
C HIS A 210 3.02 7.76 -13.85
N SER A 211 4.14 8.08 -14.53
CA SER A 211 4.43 7.51 -15.86
C SER A 211 4.57 5.99 -15.82
N LYS A 212 5.20 5.44 -14.76
CA LYS A 212 5.32 3.98 -14.57
C LYS A 212 3.97 3.31 -14.33
N LEU A 213 3.05 3.96 -13.62
CA LEU A 213 1.71 3.44 -13.39
C LEU A 213 0.85 3.46 -14.66
N VAL A 214 0.98 4.50 -15.50
CA VAL A 214 0.34 4.54 -16.84
C VAL A 214 0.92 3.46 -17.74
N GLU A 215 2.25 3.29 -17.77
CA GLU A 215 2.91 2.22 -18.54
C GLU A 215 2.46 0.82 -18.07
N LEU A 216 2.24 0.65 -16.76
CA LEU A 216 1.70 -0.58 -16.19
C LEU A 216 0.27 -0.84 -16.68
N GLU A 217 -0.62 0.16 -16.72
CA GLU A 217 -1.97 0.02 -17.25
C GLU A 217 -2.00 -0.42 -18.74
N GLU A 218 -1.05 0.08 -19.53
CA GLU A 218 -0.94 -0.26 -20.95
C GLU A 218 -0.42 -1.68 -21.20
N ASN A 219 0.25 -2.29 -20.23
CA ASN A 219 0.88 -3.61 -20.31
C ASN A 219 0.17 -4.71 -19.50
N ALA A 220 -0.87 -4.35 -18.75
CA ALA A 220 -1.70 -5.27 -17.93
C ALA A 220 -3.09 -5.55 -18.61
#